data_192d2d26aec9a8b576c87c14d1ddefdb
#
_entry.id   192d2d26aec9a8b576c87c14d1ddefdb
#
_cell.length_a   1.000
_cell.length_b   1.000
_cell.length_c   1.000
_cell.angle_alpha   90.00
_cell.angle_beta   90.00
_cell.angle_gamma   90.00
#
_symmetry.space_group_name_H-M   'P 1'
#
loop_
_entity.id
_entity.type
_entity.pdbx_description
1 polymer ?
#
loop_
_entity_poly.entity_id
_entity_poly.type
_entity_poly.pdbx_seq_one_letter_code
_entity_poly.pdbx_strand_id
1 'polypeptide(L)'
;MNKKSVTQVLLIFLILSIPLYFYLKYFNNSSKVKKEILNDKQITLNKNSSSNYINNIDYISFDIRGNKYQITAEQAEIAFDNADIMFLKNVISYIFIKDSDVVKITSDFGKYNSKNYDTIFSKNVIINYPGHKITGEYLDFSFLNNLGTMSINVIYNGNKTNLFADKMEMNLTTKDTKIFMYDTNKKVLIEGTK
;
A
#
# COMPACT_ATOMS: atom_id res chain seq x y z
N MET A 1 -11.44 -38.79 -48.74
CA MET A 1 -10.50 -38.25 -47.73
C MET A 1 -9.94 -39.43 -46.94
N ASN A 2 -8.62 -39.67 -47.02
CA ASN A 2 -8.00 -40.84 -46.36
C ASN A 2 -8.12 -40.75 -44.84
N LYS A 3 -8.52 -41.89 -44.18
CA LYS A 3 -8.65 -41.96 -42.70
C LYS A 3 -7.41 -41.40 -41.98
N LYS A 4 -6.21 -41.57 -42.51
CA LYS A 4 -4.94 -41.02 -42.00
C LYS A 4 -4.89 -39.48 -42.01
N SER A 5 -5.47 -38.84 -43.02
CA SER A 5 -5.52 -37.37 -43.15
C SER A 5 -6.48 -36.77 -42.13
N VAL A 6 -7.61 -37.42 -41.85
CA VAL A 6 -8.57 -36.99 -40.85
C VAL A 6 -8.00 -37.03 -39.43
N THR A 7 -7.29 -38.13 -39.09
CA THR A 7 -6.62 -38.25 -37.79
C THR A 7 -5.49 -37.21 -37.60
N GLN A 8 -4.73 -36.87 -38.64
CA GLN A 8 -3.70 -35.83 -38.56
C GLN A 8 -4.30 -34.44 -38.32
N VAL A 9 -5.39 -34.07 -39.02
CA VAL A 9 -6.09 -32.80 -38.82
C VAL A 9 -6.67 -32.69 -37.42
N LEU A 10 -7.23 -33.80 -36.89
CA LEU A 10 -7.80 -33.84 -35.55
C LEU A 10 -6.70 -33.68 -34.46
N LEU A 11 -5.52 -34.24 -34.68
CA LEU A 11 -4.38 -34.15 -33.78
C LEU A 11 -3.78 -32.71 -33.76
N ILE A 12 -3.71 -32.05 -34.92
CA ILE A 12 -3.27 -30.66 -35.05
C ILE A 12 -4.27 -29.74 -34.34
N PHE A 13 -5.58 -29.98 -34.48
CA PHE A 13 -6.60 -29.19 -33.80
C PHE A 13 -6.53 -29.34 -32.28
N LEU A 14 -6.25 -30.53 -31.77
CA LEU A 14 -6.08 -30.81 -30.36
C LEU A 14 -4.83 -30.10 -29.77
N ILE A 15 -3.72 -30.11 -30.50
CA ILE A 15 -2.47 -29.43 -30.09
C ILE A 15 -2.65 -27.91 -30.06
N LEU A 16 -3.42 -27.33 -30.96
CA LEU A 16 -3.70 -25.88 -30.99
C LEU A 16 -4.74 -25.44 -29.94
N SER A 17 -5.66 -26.33 -29.58
CA SER A 17 -6.73 -26.02 -28.62
C SER A 17 -6.21 -25.89 -27.18
N ILE A 18 -5.18 -26.64 -26.80
CA ILE A 18 -4.59 -26.60 -25.46
C ILE A 18 -3.96 -25.24 -25.14
N PRO A 19 -3.02 -24.69 -25.95
CA PRO A 19 -2.46 -23.36 -25.67
C PRO A 19 -3.51 -22.24 -25.79
N LEU A 20 -4.50 -22.37 -26.70
CA LEU A 20 -5.59 -21.41 -26.81
C LEU A 20 -6.46 -21.40 -25.56
N TYR A 21 -6.78 -22.57 -24.98
CA TYR A 21 -7.50 -22.68 -23.70
C TYR A 21 -6.72 -22.05 -22.55
N PHE A 22 -5.41 -22.30 -22.46
CA PHE A 22 -4.53 -21.67 -21.45
C PHE A 22 -4.44 -20.17 -21.65
N TYR A 23 -4.31 -19.70 -22.89
CA TYR A 23 -4.30 -18.28 -23.21
C TYR A 23 -5.59 -17.60 -22.77
N LEU A 24 -6.75 -18.14 -23.11
CA LEU A 24 -8.05 -17.59 -22.70
C LEU A 24 -8.27 -17.65 -21.20
N LYS A 25 -7.81 -18.70 -20.52
CA LYS A 25 -7.98 -18.85 -19.06
C LYS A 25 -7.04 -17.96 -18.26
N TYR A 26 -5.78 -17.77 -18.70
CA TYR A 26 -4.78 -17.04 -17.96
C TYR A 26 -4.62 -15.58 -18.37
N PHE A 27 -4.81 -15.24 -19.66
CA PHE A 27 -4.72 -13.86 -20.13
C PHE A 27 -6.04 -13.11 -20.11
N ASN A 28 -7.18 -13.81 -20.16
CA ASN A 28 -8.48 -13.16 -20.03
C ASN A 28 -8.96 -13.04 -18.57
N ASN A 29 -8.24 -13.59 -17.62
CA ASN A 29 -8.37 -13.26 -16.21
C ASN A 29 -7.48 -12.03 -15.88
N SER A 30 -7.70 -10.91 -16.55
CA SER A 30 -7.51 -9.63 -15.92
C SER A 30 -8.33 -9.67 -14.65
N SER A 31 -7.64 -9.70 -13.52
CA SER A 31 -8.21 -9.66 -12.18
C SER A 31 -9.31 -8.60 -12.18
N LYS A 32 -10.55 -9.03 -12.29
CA LYS A 32 -11.67 -8.22 -11.85
C LYS A 32 -11.48 -8.10 -10.34
N VAL A 33 -10.64 -7.17 -9.93
CA VAL A 33 -10.78 -6.54 -8.63
C VAL A 33 -12.25 -6.13 -8.60
N LYS A 34 -13.02 -6.87 -7.83
CA LYS A 34 -14.43 -6.59 -7.59
C LYS A 34 -14.42 -5.21 -6.93
N LYS A 35 -14.64 -4.20 -7.77
CA LYS A 35 -14.93 -2.84 -7.34
C LYS A 35 -16.30 -2.97 -6.68
N GLU A 36 -16.34 -3.33 -5.43
CA GLU A 36 -17.50 -3.05 -4.58
C GLU A 36 -17.53 -1.54 -4.40
N ILE A 37 -18.14 -0.88 -5.39
CA ILE A 37 -18.60 0.49 -5.26
C ILE A 37 -19.79 0.42 -4.31
N LEU A 38 -19.51 0.56 -3.02
CA LEU A 38 -20.54 0.86 -2.03
C LEU A 38 -20.86 2.35 -2.12
N ASN A 39 -22.03 2.61 -2.72
CA ASN A 39 -22.88 3.79 -2.58
C ASN A 39 -22.38 5.16 -3.02
N ASP A 40 -22.86 5.51 -4.18
CA ASP A 40 -23.58 6.75 -4.53
C ASP A 40 -23.63 7.81 -3.40
N LYS A 41 -22.65 8.71 -3.38
CA LYS A 41 -22.75 10.04 -2.80
C LYS A 41 -22.07 11.05 -3.72
N GLN A 42 -22.92 11.71 -4.51
CA GLN A 42 -22.77 13.02 -5.15
C GLN A 42 -21.33 13.44 -5.51
N ILE A 43 -20.95 13.12 -6.74
CA ILE A 43 -19.83 13.80 -7.41
C ILE A 43 -20.32 15.22 -7.73
N THR A 44 -19.99 16.18 -6.88
CA THR A 44 -20.08 17.59 -7.24
C THR A 44 -18.89 17.93 -8.11
N LEU A 45 -19.08 17.86 -9.42
CA LEU A 45 -18.12 18.34 -10.40
C LEU A 45 -18.03 19.87 -10.32
N ASN A 46 -17.04 20.39 -9.59
CA ASN A 46 -16.67 21.79 -9.67
C ASN A 46 -15.87 22.02 -10.95
N LYS A 47 -16.49 22.64 -11.92
CA LYS A 47 -16.06 22.79 -13.32
C LYS A 47 -14.81 23.68 -13.53
N ASN A 48 -14.18 24.17 -12.46
CA ASN A 48 -13.06 25.13 -12.50
C ASN A 48 -11.77 24.65 -11.84
N SER A 49 -11.66 23.38 -11.42
CA SER A 49 -10.43 22.80 -10.87
C SER A 49 -9.91 21.71 -11.81
N SER A 50 -8.62 21.72 -12.07
CA SER A 50 -7.90 20.65 -12.80
C SER A 50 -7.81 19.35 -12.02
N SER A 51 -8.54 19.22 -10.91
CA SER A 51 -8.52 18.08 -10.00
C SER A 51 -9.94 17.62 -9.65
N ASN A 52 -10.10 16.30 -9.50
CA ASN A 52 -11.34 15.68 -9.01
C ASN A 52 -11.21 15.43 -7.51
N TYR A 53 -12.17 15.93 -6.73
CA TYR A 53 -12.24 15.71 -5.28
C TYR A 53 -13.24 14.61 -4.95
N ILE A 54 -12.83 13.69 -4.09
CA ILE A 54 -13.66 12.60 -3.57
C ILE A 54 -13.61 12.67 -2.05
N ASN A 55 -14.76 12.59 -1.39
CA ASN A 55 -14.85 12.59 0.06
C ASN A 55 -15.09 11.17 0.60
N ASN A 56 -14.61 10.92 1.82
CA ASN A 56 -14.78 9.66 2.54
C ASN A 56 -14.32 8.44 1.74
N ILE A 57 -13.02 8.39 1.45
CA ILE A 57 -12.42 7.29 0.70
C ILE A 57 -12.18 6.11 1.63
N ASP A 58 -12.45 4.92 1.11
CA ASP A 58 -12.03 3.65 1.68
C ASP A 58 -11.51 2.77 0.54
N TYR A 59 -10.20 2.52 0.55
CA TYR A 59 -9.52 1.72 -0.45
C TYR A 59 -8.85 0.52 0.19
N ILE A 60 -9.09 -0.67 -0.38
CA ILE A 60 -8.58 -1.94 0.13
C ILE A 60 -7.75 -2.62 -0.96
N SER A 61 -6.57 -3.11 -0.59
CA SER A 61 -5.70 -3.93 -1.44
C SER A 61 -5.19 -5.15 -0.68
N PHE A 62 -4.71 -6.14 -1.44
CA PHE A 62 -4.12 -7.36 -0.89
C PHE A 62 -2.80 -7.64 -1.59
N ASP A 63 -1.81 -8.08 -0.84
CA ASP A 63 -0.57 -8.58 -1.41
C ASP A 63 -0.69 -10.07 -1.81
N ILE A 64 0.36 -10.59 -2.45
CA ILE A 64 0.42 -11.99 -2.89
C ILE A 64 0.42 -13.00 -1.73
N ARG A 65 0.70 -12.55 -0.50
CA ARG A 65 0.70 -13.37 0.72
C ARG A 65 -0.65 -13.35 1.42
N GLY A 66 -1.61 -12.55 0.92
CA GLY A 66 -2.94 -12.38 1.49
C GLY A 66 -3.00 -11.37 2.64
N ASN A 67 -1.96 -10.57 2.87
CA ASN A 67 -2.04 -9.44 3.78
C ASN A 67 -2.99 -8.38 3.20
N LYS A 68 -3.85 -7.84 4.07
CA LYS A 68 -4.81 -6.79 3.69
C LYS A 68 -4.24 -5.43 4.07
N TYR A 69 -4.35 -4.48 3.16
CA TYR A 69 -4.01 -3.07 3.37
C TYR A 69 -5.27 -2.25 3.13
N GLN A 70 -5.62 -1.41 4.09
CA GLN A 70 -6.77 -0.52 3.99
C GLN A 70 -6.31 0.91 4.24
N ILE A 71 -6.69 1.83 3.36
CA ILE A 71 -6.43 3.25 3.51
C ILE A 71 -7.74 4.02 3.41
N THR A 72 -8.01 4.83 4.41
CA THR A 72 -9.17 5.72 4.45
C THR A 72 -8.70 7.16 4.54
N ALA A 73 -9.45 8.07 3.95
CA ALA A 73 -9.20 9.51 4.06
C ALA A 73 -10.51 10.29 4.01
N GLU A 74 -10.53 11.43 4.69
CA GLU A 74 -11.67 12.34 4.66
C GLU A 74 -11.88 12.90 3.25
N GLN A 75 -10.78 13.23 2.56
CA GLN A 75 -10.79 13.80 1.22
C GLN A 75 -9.61 13.27 0.41
N ALA A 76 -9.84 13.02 -0.89
CA ALA A 76 -8.77 12.85 -1.88
C ALA A 76 -8.93 13.81 -3.03
N GLU A 77 -7.79 14.20 -3.55
CA GLU A 77 -7.64 14.95 -4.78
C GLU A 77 -6.92 14.07 -5.79
N ILE A 78 -7.54 13.85 -6.94
CA ILE A 78 -6.93 13.14 -8.07
C ILE A 78 -6.66 14.19 -9.15
N ALA A 79 -5.38 14.37 -9.49
CA ALA A 79 -5.01 15.27 -10.57
C ALA A 79 -5.51 14.73 -11.92
N PHE A 80 -6.05 15.60 -12.75
CA PHE A 80 -6.64 15.20 -14.03
C PHE A 80 -5.64 14.55 -14.99
N ASP A 81 -4.38 14.97 -14.93
CA ASP A 81 -3.26 14.50 -15.74
C ASP A 81 -2.57 13.26 -15.19
N ASN A 82 -2.87 12.86 -13.95
CA ASN A 82 -2.24 11.72 -13.27
C ASN A 82 -3.21 10.98 -12.36
N ALA A 83 -4.10 10.22 -12.95
CA ALA A 83 -5.14 9.46 -12.23
C ALA A 83 -4.60 8.35 -11.32
N ASP A 84 -3.31 7.98 -11.45
CA ASP A 84 -2.70 6.97 -10.59
C ASP A 84 -2.29 7.53 -9.22
N ILE A 85 -2.21 8.85 -9.09
CA ILE A 85 -1.79 9.53 -7.86
C ILE A 85 -2.99 10.20 -7.19
N MET A 86 -3.17 9.90 -5.91
CA MET A 86 -4.16 10.54 -5.05
C MET A 86 -3.48 11.28 -3.91
N PHE A 87 -3.81 12.54 -3.72
CA PHE A 87 -3.43 13.34 -2.56
C PHE A 87 -4.54 13.26 -1.53
N LEU A 88 -4.22 12.77 -0.35
CA LEU A 88 -5.16 12.40 0.70
C LEU A 88 -5.04 13.39 1.87
N LYS A 89 -6.17 13.64 2.56
CA LYS A 89 -6.24 14.46 3.75
C LYS A 89 -6.92 13.69 4.90
N ASN A 90 -6.37 13.82 6.10
CA ASN A 90 -6.81 13.12 7.31
C ASN A 90 -6.84 11.61 7.09
N VAL A 91 -5.64 11.05 6.96
CA VAL A 91 -5.42 9.65 6.52
C VAL A 91 -5.39 8.72 7.70
N ILE A 92 -6.07 7.57 7.57
CA ILE A 92 -5.95 6.42 8.45
C ILE A 92 -5.70 5.20 7.59
N SER A 93 -4.61 4.47 7.86
CA SER A 93 -4.32 3.21 7.19
C SER A 93 -4.19 2.08 8.20
N TYR A 94 -4.64 0.89 7.79
CA TYR A 94 -4.50 -0.34 8.54
C TYR A 94 -3.78 -1.38 7.69
N ILE A 95 -2.79 -2.04 8.28
CA ILE A 95 -2.08 -3.17 7.68
C ILE A 95 -2.41 -4.42 8.52
N PHE A 96 -3.12 -5.35 7.91
CA PHE A 96 -3.50 -6.64 8.49
C PHE A 96 -2.53 -7.70 7.98
N ILE A 97 -1.49 -7.97 8.73
CA ILE A 97 -0.51 -9.02 8.40
C ILE A 97 -1.04 -10.34 8.94
N LYS A 98 -1.01 -11.38 8.11
CA LYS A 98 -1.43 -12.73 8.53
C LYS A 98 -0.64 -13.18 9.75
N ASP A 99 -1.35 -13.73 10.72
CA ASP A 99 -0.78 -14.24 11.99
C ASP A 99 0.01 -13.19 12.80
N SER A 100 -0.35 -11.92 12.65
CA SER A 100 0.27 -10.79 13.36
C SER A 100 -0.79 -9.77 13.78
N ASP A 101 -0.41 -8.88 14.69
CA ASP A 101 -1.27 -7.78 15.10
C ASP A 101 -1.41 -6.73 13.99
N VAL A 102 -2.49 -5.95 14.08
CA VAL A 102 -2.79 -4.90 13.13
C VAL A 102 -1.91 -3.68 13.37
N VAL A 103 -1.25 -3.20 12.31
CA VAL A 103 -0.54 -1.92 12.32
C VAL A 103 -1.51 -0.83 11.89
N LYS A 104 -1.66 0.22 12.69
CA LYS A 104 -2.44 1.42 12.37
C LYS A 104 -1.49 2.58 12.10
N ILE A 105 -1.69 3.27 10.97
CA ILE A 105 -0.94 4.48 10.59
C ILE A 105 -1.93 5.64 10.47
N THR A 106 -1.59 6.80 11.01
CA THR A 106 -2.36 8.04 10.83
C THR A 106 -1.46 9.18 10.42
N SER A 107 -1.98 10.12 9.62
CA SER A 107 -1.28 11.36 9.24
C SER A 107 -2.27 12.44 8.79
N ASP A 108 -1.83 13.70 8.76
CA ASP A 108 -2.63 14.79 8.23
C ASP A 108 -2.80 14.68 6.71
N PHE A 109 -1.73 14.26 6.01
CA PHE A 109 -1.72 14.14 4.56
C PHE A 109 -1.14 12.80 4.11
N GLY A 110 -1.55 12.37 2.90
CA GLY A 110 -1.00 11.22 2.22
C GLY A 110 -0.87 11.45 0.72
N LYS A 111 0.06 10.74 0.10
CA LYS A 111 0.15 10.58 -1.35
C LYS A 111 0.15 9.10 -1.66
N TYR A 112 -0.91 8.64 -2.27
CA TYR A 112 -1.11 7.23 -2.59
C TYR A 112 -0.96 7.01 -4.10
N ASN A 113 -0.24 5.98 -4.49
CA ASN A 113 -0.12 5.55 -5.87
C ASN A 113 -0.93 4.26 -6.08
N SER A 114 -2.01 4.36 -6.84
CA SER A 114 -2.91 3.22 -7.10
C SER A 114 -2.31 2.14 -7.99
N LYS A 115 -1.20 2.43 -8.68
CA LYS A 115 -0.53 1.51 -9.59
C LYS A 115 0.37 0.51 -8.87
N ASN A 116 1.08 0.95 -7.84
CA ASN A 116 2.04 0.13 -7.09
C ASN A 116 1.74 0.07 -5.58
N TYR A 117 0.68 0.78 -5.12
CA TYR A 117 0.22 0.87 -3.74
C TYR A 117 1.20 1.54 -2.78
N ASP A 118 2.29 2.15 -3.28
CA ASP A 118 3.21 2.91 -2.45
C ASP A 118 2.48 4.13 -1.87
N THR A 119 2.76 4.41 -0.60
CA THR A 119 2.08 5.48 0.12
C THR A 119 3.07 6.32 0.90
N ILE A 120 3.03 7.62 0.69
CA ILE A 120 3.74 8.60 1.50
C ILE A 120 2.73 9.18 2.49
N PHE A 121 3.04 9.13 3.78
CA PHE A 121 2.31 9.83 4.85
C PHE A 121 3.13 11.02 5.31
N SER A 122 2.50 12.15 5.54
CA SER A 122 3.22 13.36 5.95
C SER A 122 2.43 14.22 6.93
N LYS A 123 3.17 14.86 7.81
CA LYS A 123 2.74 15.62 8.97
C LYS A 123 1.99 14.80 10.02
N ASN A 124 2.44 14.92 11.25
CA ASN A 124 1.85 14.24 12.40
C ASN A 124 1.69 12.73 12.18
N VAL A 125 2.71 12.09 11.59
CA VAL A 125 2.64 10.66 11.30
C VAL A 125 2.77 9.86 12.58
N ILE A 126 1.81 8.95 12.81
CA ILE A 126 1.79 8.06 13.96
C ILE A 126 1.58 6.64 13.48
N ILE A 127 2.48 5.74 13.83
CA ILE A 127 2.33 4.29 13.69
C ILE A 127 2.04 3.71 15.06
N ASN A 128 0.94 2.98 15.18
CA ASN A 128 0.59 2.22 16.39
C ASN A 128 0.59 0.73 16.08
N TYR A 129 1.29 -0.01 16.92
CA TYR A 129 1.30 -1.47 16.95
C TYR A 129 1.27 -1.88 18.43
N PRO A 130 0.64 -2.98 18.85
CA PRO A 130 0.49 -3.32 20.27
C PRO A 130 1.79 -3.23 21.06
N GLY A 131 1.80 -2.36 22.08
CA GLY A 131 2.97 -2.07 22.92
C GLY A 131 4.02 -1.15 22.28
N HIS A 132 3.79 -0.64 21.05
CA HIS A 132 4.74 0.18 20.33
C HIS A 132 4.05 1.36 19.65
N LYS A 133 4.65 2.54 19.74
CA LYS A 133 4.22 3.75 19.04
C LYS A 133 5.43 4.42 18.42
N ILE A 134 5.33 4.74 17.12
CA ILE A 134 6.35 5.49 16.40
C ILE A 134 5.70 6.78 15.90
N THR A 135 6.36 7.91 16.13
CA THR A 135 5.92 9.21 15.62
C THR A 135 7.03 9.84 14.79
N GLY A 136 6.65 10.66 13.82
CA GLY A 136 7.56 11.42 12.95
C GLY A 136 6.76 12.31 12.01
N GLU A 137 7.46 13.02 11.13
CA GLU A 137 6.82 13.96 10.21
C GLU A 137 6.59 13.36 8.81
N TYR A 138 7.30 12.30 8.47
CA TYR A 138 7.28 11.72 7.14
C TYR A 138 7.50 10.21 7.18
N LEU A 139 6.62 9.47 6.53
CA LEU A 139 6.74 8.03 6.33
C LEU A 139 6.59 7.71 4.85
N ASP A 140 7.62 7.13 4.25
CA ASP A 140 7.58 6.53 2.92
C ASP A 140 7.37 5.02 3.08
N PHE A 141 6.27 4.51 2.58
CA PHE A 141 5.92 3.10 2.63
C PHE A 141 5.90 2.51 1.23
N SER A 142 6.88 1.64 0.94
CA SER A 142 6.92 0.85 -0.29
C SER A 142 6.20 -0.48 -0.09
N PHE A 143 5.07 -0.62 -0.74
CA PHE A 143 4.22 -1.82 -0.67
C PHE A 143 4.95 -3.06 -1.20
N LEU A 144 5.59 -2.94 -2.37
CA LEU A 144 6.28 -4.06 -3.03
C LEU A 144 7.42 -4.62 -2.17
N ASN A 145 8.17 -3.74 -1.51
CA ASN A 145 9.33 -4.10 -0.70
C ASN A 145 8.97 -4.38 0.76
N ASN A 146 7.73 -4.12 1.17
CA ASN A 146 7.29 -4.14 2.57
C ASN A 146 8.21 -3.33 3.49
N LEU A 147 8.69 -2.18 2.99
CA LEU A 147 9.64 -1.31 3.66
C LEU A 147 8.97 0.01 4.03
N GLY A 148 8.98 0.33 5.31
CA GLY A 148 8.59 1.65 5.83
C GLY A 148 9.82 2.44 6.23
N THR A 149 9.92 3.68 5.77
CA THR A 149 10.98 4.62 6.16
C THR A 149 10.36 5.84 6.83
N MET A 150 10.43 5.88 8.17
CA MET A 150 10.03 7.03 8.97
C MET A 150 11.20 8.01 9.07
N SER A 151 10.96 9.30 8.92
CA SER A 151 11.99 10.34 8.99
C SER A 151 11.45 11.64 9.58
N ILE A 152 12.38 12.47 10.01
CA ILE A 152 12.17 13.78 10.64
C ILE A 152 11.51 13.64 12.02
N ASN A 153 12.30 13.90 13.07
CA ASN A 153 11.87 13.86 14.46
C ASN A 153 11.26 12.51 14.85
N VAL A 154 11.96 11.43 14.55
CA VAL A 154 11.47 10.07 14.83
C VAL A 154 11.58 9.79 16.32
N ILE A 155 10.44 9.46 16.93
CA ILE A 155 10.36 9.02 18.32
C ILE A 155 9.68 7.66 18.35
N TYR A 156 10.36 6.67 18.90
CA TYR A 156 9.79 5.38 19.20
C TYR A 156 9.56 5.24 20.69
N ASN A 157 8.35 4.85 21.06
CA ASN A 157 7.96 4.52 22.43
C ASN A 157 7.54 3.04 22.47
N GLY A 158 8.33 2.22 23.13
CA GLY A 158 8.02 0.81 23.43
C GLY A 158 7.72 0.60 24.90
N ASN A 159 7.43 -0.64 25.28
CA ASN A 159 7.03 -0.98 26.66
C ASN A 159 8.07 -0.60 27.73
N LYS A 160 9.36 -0.61 27.38
CA LYS A 160 10.46 -0.32 28.32
C LYS A 160 11.55 0.56 27.71
N THR A 161 11.32 1.16 26.54
CA THR A 161 12.35 1.85 25.80
C THR A 161 11.76 3.01 25.02
N ASN A 162 12.35 4.18 25.17
CA ASN A 162 12.14 5.32 24.29
C ASN A 162 13.39 5.52 23.44
N LEU A 163 13.20 5.86 22.18
CA LEU A 163 14.30 6.07 21.25
C LEU A 163 14.01 7.31 20.40
N PHE A 164 15.06 8.12 20.20
CA PHE A 164 15.04 9.32 19.40
C PHE A 164 16.04 9.18 18.25
N ALA A 165 15.59 9.42 17.03
CA ALA A 165 16.41 9.30 15.82
C ALA A 165 15.95 10.30 14.74
N ASP A 166 16.80 10.50 13.73
CA ASP A 166 16.41 11.31 12.56
C ASP A 166 15.67 10.45 11.53
N LYS A 167 16.00 9.15 11.45
CA LYS A 167 15.42 8.22 10.48
C LYS A 167 15.34 6.80 11.07
N MET A 168 14.27 6.10 10.75
CA MET A 168 14.06 4.68 11.06
C MET A 168 13.55 3.96 9.82
N GLU A 169 14.23 2.87 9.42
CA GLU A 169 13.78 1.95 8.38
C GLU A 169 13.28 0.66 9.02
N MET A 170 12.11 0.21 8.62
CA MET A 170 11.48 -1.01 9.14
C MET A 170 11.08 -1.90 7.98
N ASN A 171 11.57 -3.12 7.95
CA ASN A 171 11.13 -4.15 7.01
C ASN A 171 10.03 -5.00 7.65
N LEU A 172 8.80 -4.92 7.13
CA LEU A 172 7.66 -5.65 7.68
C LEU A 172 7.74 -7.16 7.44
N THR A 173 8.56 -7.61 6.49
CA THR A 173 8.74 -9.03 6.18
C THR A 173 9.73 -9.69 7.13
N THR A 174 10.92 -9.11 7.29
CA THR A 174 12.00 -9.64 8.13
C THR A 174 11.90 -9.16 9.57
N LYS A 175 11.10 -8.10 9.82
CA LYS A 175 10.97 -7.38 11.10
C LYS A 175 12.27 -6.67 11.54
N ASP A 176 13.23 -6.56 10.62
CA ASP A 176 14.46 -5.81 10.88
C ASP A 176 14.17 -4.31 10.93
N THR A 177 14.83 -3.64 11.87
CA THR A 177 14.74 -2.19 12.01
C THR A 177 16.16 -1.61 12.03
N LYS A 178 16.38 -0.59 11.20
CA LYS A 178 17.61 0.19 11.15
C LYS A 178 17.32 1.62 11.56
N ILE A 179 18.22 2.19 12.36
CA ILE A 179 18.03 3.50 12.98
C ILE A 179 19.25 4.36 12.65
N PHE A 180 18.98 5.61 12.24
CA PHE A 180 20.03 6.51 11.76
C PHE A 180 19.91 7.90 12.37
N MET A 181 21.08 8.53 12.57
CA MET A 181 21.24 9.97 12.74
C MET A 181 21.83 10.55 11.44
N TYR A 182 21.37 11.72 10.99
CA TYR A 182 21.95 12.37 9.81
C TYR A 182 23.33 12.96 10.09
N ASP A 183 23.52 13.48 11.31
CA ASP A 183 24.83 13.93 11.79
C ASP A 183 25.61 12.75 12.37
N THR A 184 26.72 12.40 11.75
CA THR A 184 27.61 11.30 12.19
C THR A 184 28.19 11.51 13.58
N ASN A 185 28.23 12.74 14.09
CA ASN A 185 28.68 13.06 15.44
C ASN A 185 27.59 12.88 16.50
N LYS A 186 26.31 12.78 16.10
CA LYS A 186 25.18 12.51 16.97
C LYS A 186 24.96 11.01 17.12
N LYS A 187 24.61 10.60 18.31
CA LYS A 187 24.26 9.20 18.61
C LYS A 187 22.74 9.08 18.77
N VAL A 188 22.21 7.94 18.42
CA VAL A 188 20.84 7.57 18.75
C VAL A 188 20.70 7.58 20.27
N LEU A 189 19.72 8.30 20.78
CA LEU A 189 19.42 8.32 22.21
C LEU A 189 18.42 7.22 22.53
N ILE A 190 18.78 6.36 23.48
CA ILE A 190 17.94 5.27 23.97
C ILE A 190 17.78 5.44 25.48
N GLU A 191 16.54 5.60 25.92
CA GLU A 191 16.19 5.75 27.33
C GLU A 191 15.36 4.54 27.78
N GLY A 192 15.79 3.88 28.85
CA GLY A 192 14.99 2.83 29.49
C GLY A 192 13.91 3.45 30.39
N THR A 193 12.67 3.01 30.26
CA THR A 193 11.60 3.35 31.20
C THR A 193 11.59 2.34 32.35
N LYS A 194 11.52 2.83 33.60
CA LYS A 194 11.42 1.98 34.81
C LYS A 194 10.05 1.35 34.93
#